data_dd870935532fdda2b0a3f632b6489928
#
_entry.id   dd870935532fdda2b0a3f632b6489928
#
_cell.length_a   1.000
_cell.length_b   1.000
_cell.length_c   1.000
_cell.angle_alpha   90.00
_cell.angle_beta   90.00
_cell.angle_gamma   90.00
#
_symmetry.space_group_name_H-M   'P 1'
#
loop_
_entity.id
_entity.type
_entity.pdbx_description
1 polymer ?
#
loop_
_entity_poly.entity_id
_entity_poly.type
_entity_poly.pdbx_seq_one_letter_code
_entity_poly.pdbx_strand_id
1 'polypeptide(L)'
;MKKLNNMSEDNKYNILLIITDQERNNEWIPKSVNLPGREKLKSRSLSFNNHYTHTSPCSPSRATIFTGKYIHQHGVKENSSTNNNTQLNTGYLTLGKSLKDLGYYTAYKGKWHLQSKPQPQMEEFGFADWFGNDMFFWGLPNSGTEYDPLIYKETYQWLKNHSHDKKPWFLCTSFVNPHDIMWFPVDQKWFWKKSPEYTKKTRLNLEKRKWGRKNNLPGFDLNIPEYLSKLPVNFYDDLNK
;
A
#
# COMPACT_ATOMS: atom_id res chain seq x y z
N MET A 1 -15.68 24.64 13.45
CA MET A 1 -14.96 23.61 14.21
C MET A 1 -15.43 23.33 15.64
N LYS A 2 -16.43 24.03 16.19
CA LYS A 2 -16.87 23.85 17.60
C LYS A 2 -17.95 22.77 17.86
N LYS A 3 -18.42 22.02 16.85
CA LYS A 3 -19.54 21.06 17.01
C LYS A 3 -19.15 19.57 17.07
N LEU A 4 -17.88 19.21 16.87
CA LEU A 4 -17.43 17.82 16.91
C LEU A 4 -16.97 17.32 18.30
N ASN A 5 -16.79 18.24 19.26
CA ASN A 5 -16.27 17.91 20.59
C ASN A 5 -17.29 17.32 21.57
N ASN A 6 -18.55 17.13 21.18
CA ASN A 6 -19.62 16.67 22.07
C ASN A 6 -20.13 15.24 21.78
N MET A 7 -19.44 14.45 21.00
CA MET A 7 -19.74 13.01 20.95
C MET A 7 -19.12 12.37 22.18
N SER A 8 -19.95 11.76 23.03
CA SER A 8 -19.49 10.94 24.14
C SER A 8 -18.60 9.82 23.59
N GLU A 9 -17.59 9.38 24.32
CA GLU A 9 -16.70 8.26 23.90
C GLU A 9 -17.49 7.01 23.54
N ASP A 10 -18.64 6.80 24.17
CA ASP A 10 -19.54 5.67 23.95
C ASP A 10 -20.19 5.60 22.55
N ASN A 11 -20.11 6.66 21.73
CA ASN A 11 -20.74 6.74 20.41
C ASN A 11 -19.75 6.79 19.22
N LYS A 12 -18.46 6.55 19.46
CA LYS A 12 -17.46 6.54 18.39
C LYS A 12 -17.26 5.13 17.86
N TYR A 13 -17.31 4.97 16.52
CA TYR A 13 -17.03 3.70 15.87
C TYR A 13 -15.53 3.46 15.76
N ASN A 14 -15.12 2.20 15.84
CA ASN A 14 -13.79 1.78 15.44
C ASN A 14 -13.64 1.94 13.91
N ILE A 15 -12.45 2.33 13.48
CA ILE A 15 -12.16 2.59 12.06
C ILE A 15 -11.01 1.70 11.61
N LEU A 16 -11.26 0.87 10.60
CA LEU A 16 -10.23 0.11 9.90
C LEU A 16 -10.07 0.67 8.48
N LEU A 17 -8.90 1.24 8.18
CA LEU A 17 -8.51 1.67 6.84
C LEU A 17 -7.61 0.61 6.22
N ILE A 18 -8.05 0.00 5.13
CA ILE A 18 -7.25 -0.96 4.36
C ILE A 18 -6.80 -0.28 3.08
N ILE A 19 -5.50 -0.28 2.85
CA ILE A 19 -4.88 0.26 1.64
C ILE A 19 -4.19 -0.87 0.89
N THR A 20 -4.45 -0.97 -0.41
CA THR A 20 -3.69 -1.78 -1.36
C THR A 20 -2.85 -0.87 -2.23
N ASP A 21 -1.67 -1.33 -2.66
CA ASP A 21 -0.77 -0.49 -3.44
C ASP A 21 -0.86 -0.78 -4.93
N GLN A 22 -0.94 0.27 -5.75
CA GLN A 22 -1.01 0.18 -7.22
C GLN A 22 -2.25 -0.59 -7.72
N GLU A 23 -3.32 -0.61 -6.96
CA GLU A 23 -4.55 -1.24 -7.41
C GLU A 23 -5.28 -0.37 -8.43
N ARG A 24 -5.71 -1.01 -9.50
CA ARG A 24 -6.48 -0.38 -10.58
C ARG A 24 -7.96 -0.66 -10.40
N ASN A 25 -8.79 0.04 -11.19
CA ASN A 25 -10.23 -0.27 -11.27
C ASN A 25 -10.46 -1.76 -11.56
N ASN A 26 -11.49 -2.33 -10.96
CA ASN A 26 -11.79 -3.76 -10.97
C ASN A 26 -12.07 -4.36 -12.36
N GLU A 27 -12.34 -3.54 -13.37
CA GLU A 27 -12.63 -4.00 -14.73
C GLU A 27 -11.48 -4.79 -15.38
N TRP A 28 -10.25 -4.62 -14.88
CA TRP A 28 -9.09 -5.37 -15.37
C TRP A 28 -8.93 -6.75 -14.75
N ILE A 29 -9.63 -7.03 -13.64
CA ILE A 29 -9.56 -8.32 -12.95
C ILE A 29 -10.34 -9.34 -13.77
N PRO A 30 -9.72 -10.45 -14.21
CA PRO A 30 -10.44 -11.48 -14.94
C PRO A 30 -11.61 -12.03 -14.12
N LYS A 31 -12.74 -12.28 -14.76
CA LYS A 31 -13.93 -12.84 -14.10
C LYS A 31 -13.67 -14.22 -13.45
N SER A 32 -12.63 -14.93 -13.89
CA SER A 32 -12.21 -16.20 -13.31
C SER A 32 -11.47 -16.06 -11.96
N VAL A 33 -11.03 -14.84 -11.60
CA VAL A 33 -10.36 -14.59 -10.33
C VAL A 33 -11.41 -14.36 -9.25
N ASN A 34 -11.46 -15.28 -8.30
CA ASN A 34 -12.35 -15.18 -7.16
C ASN A 34 -11.65 -14.45 -5.99
N LEU A 35 -12.25 -13.36 -5.54
CA LEU A 35 -11.79 -12.57 -4.39
C LEU A 35 -12.86 -12.53 -3.29
N PRO A 36 -13.11 -13.64 -2.59
CA PRO A 36 -14.27 -13.79 -1.72
C PRO A 36 -14.30 -12.77 -0.57
N GLY A 37 -13.16 -12.36 -0.04
CA GLY A 37 -13.08 -11.30 0.99
C GLY A 37 -13.57 -9.97 0.45
N ARG A 38 -13.19 -9.61 -0.77
CA ARG A 38 -13.63 -8.37 -1.43
C ARG A 38 -15.11 -8.40 -1.74
N GLU A 39 -15.62 -9.49 -2.27
CA GLU A 39 -17.06 -9.64 -2.57
C GLU A 39 -17.91 -9.56 -1.29
N LYS A 40 -17.43 -10.14 -0.21
CA LYS A 40 -18.09 -10.02 1.11
C LYS A 40 -18.11 -8.57 1.61
N LEU A 41 -17.02 -7.80 1.42
CA LEU A 41 -17.01 -6.37 1.76
C LEU A 41 -17.99 -5.59 0.89
N LYS A 42 -17.95 -5.79 -0.43
CA LYS A 42 -18.85 -5.11 -1.38
C LYS A 42 -20.32 -5.34 -1.06
N SER A 43 -20.71 -6.57 -0.70
CA SER A 43 -22.11 -6.91 -0.38
C SER A 43 -22.68 -6.17 0.83
N ARG A 44 -21.83 -5.52 1.63
CA ARG A 44 -22.19 -4.83 2.89
C ARG A 44 -21.74 -3.39 2.93
N SER A 45 -21.28 -2.85 1.81
CA SER A 45 -20.64 -1.53 1.75
C SER A 45 -21.15 -0.69 0.59
N LEU A 46 -20.87 0.59 0.66
CA LEU A 46 -21.01 1.51 -0.45
C LEU A 46 -19.75 1.47 -1.29
N SER A 47 -19.86 1.25 -2.60
CA SER A 47 -18.76 1.27 -3.56
C SER A 47 -18.76 2.59 -4.33
N PHE A 48 -17.58 3.24 -4.41
CA PHE A 48 -17.38 4.45 -5.19
C PHE A 48 -16.68 4.08 -6.50
N ASN A 49 -17.42 4.10 -7.60
CA ASN A 49 -16.87 3.74 -8.91
C ASN A 49 -16.06 4.87 -9.56
N ASN A 50 -16.38 6.12 -9.21
CA ASN A 50 -15.71 7.32 -9.72
C ASN A 50 -14.80 7.93 -8.63
N HIS A 51 -13.86 7.16 -8.14
CA HIS A 51 -12.84 7.62 -7.21
C HIS A 51 -11.51 7.80 -7.94
N TYR A 52 -10.95 9.01 -7.88
CA TYR A 52 -9.74 9.38 -8.58
C TYR A 52 -8.60 9.61 -7.61
N THR A 53 -7.40 9.09 -7.94
CA THR A 53 -6.21 9.47 -7.21
C THR A 53 -5.81 10.89 -7.56
N HIS A 54 -5.38 11.67 -6.57
CA HIS A 54 -4.94 13.04 -6.82
C HIS A 54 -3.60 13.09 -7.55
N THR A 55 -2.71 12.16 -7.28
CA THR A 55 -1.35 12.13 -7.82
C THR A 55 -0.76 10.74 -7.78
N SER A 56 0.33 10.55 -8.51
CA SER A 56 1.22 9.39 -8.51
C SER A 56 2.69 9.84 -8.44
N PRO A 57 3.64 8.97 -8.12
CA PRO A 57 3.52 7.58 -7.69
C PRO A 57 3.12 7.39 -6.22
N CYS A 58 3.59 6.31 -5.56
CA CYS A 58 3.14 5.88 -4.24
C CYS A 58 3.29 6.94 -3.15
N SER A 59 4.49 7.48 -2.91
CA SER A 59 4.73 8.43 -1.80
C SER A 59 3.94 9.73 -1.96
N PRO A 60 3.87 10.40 -3.12
CA PRO A 60 3.00 11.56 -3.30
C PRO A 60 1.52 11.25 -3.01
N SER A 61 1.01 10.13 -3.53
CA SER A 61 -0.37 9.70 -3.29
C SER A 61 -0.64 9.43 -1.82
N ARG A 62 0.25 8.73 -1.14
CA ARG A 62 0.17 8.45 0.30
C ARG A 62 0.21 9.73 1.13
N ALA A 63 1.10 10.66 0.80
CA ALA A 63 1.16 11.96 1.47
C ALA A 63 -0.18 12.70 1.37
N THR A 64 -0.84 12.66 0.20
CA THR A 64 -2.18 13.22 0.03
C THR A 64 -3.22 12.51 0.89
N ILE A 65 -3.23 11.17 0.92
CA ILE A 65 -4.16 10.38 1.74
C ILE A 65 -4.02 10.75 3.23
N PHE A 66 -2.78 10.79 3.73
CA PHE A 66 -2.56 10.99 5.16
C PHE A 66 -2.60 12.44 5.63
N THR A 67 -2.44 13.42 4.73
CA THR A 67 -2.47 14.84 5.11
C THR A 67 -3.72 15.59 4.62
N GLY A 68 -4.46 15.04 3.66
CA GLY A 68 -5.55 15.75 2.99
C GLY A 68 -5.07 16.95 2.17
N LYS A 69 -3.77 17.05 1.85
CA LYS A 69 -3.15 18.17 1.16
C LYS A 69 -2.76 17.80 -0.26
N TYR A 70 -2.73 18.79 -1.14
CA TYR A 70 -2.21 18.65 -2.49
C TYR A 70 -0.69 18.55 -2.52
N ILE A 71 -0.14 17.97 -3.60
CA ILE A 71 1.30 17.74 -3.78
C ILE A 71 2.14 19.01 -3.60
N HIS A 72 1.66 20.16 -4.10
CA HIS A 72 2.35 21.45 -3.94
C HIS A 72 2.34 21.97 -2.49
N GLN A 73 1.44 21.48 -1.65
CA GLN A 73 1.35 21.84 -0.24
C GLN A 73 2.21 20.94 0.65
N HIS A 74 2.17 19.59 0.43
CA HIS A 74 2.96 18.68 1.27
C HIS A 74 4.39 18.47 0.76
N GLY A 75 4.69 18.87 -0.48
CA GLY A 75 6.06 18.89 -1.03
C GLY A 75 6.64 17.52 -1.42
N VAL A 76 5.94 16.41 -1.19
CA VAL A 76 6.40 15.07 -1.57
C VAL A 76 6.09 14.86 -3.05
N LYS A 77 7.09 15.03 -3.92
CA LYS A 77 6.92 15.04 -5.38
C LYS A 77 7.27 13.71 -6.06
N GLU A 78 8.02 12.87 -5.38
CA GLU A 78 8.51 11.58 -5.88
C GLU A 78 8.55 10.54 -4.76
N ASN A 79 8.84 9.29 -5.11
CA ASN A 79 8.93 8.23 -4.12
C ASN A 79 10.09 8.47 -3.16
N SER A 80 9.83 8.29 -1.87
CA SER A 80 10.86 8.27 -0.84
C SER A 80 11.82 7.12 -1.09
N SER A 81 13.13 7.40 -1.03
CA SER A 81 14.17 6.40 -1.19
C SER A 81 15.40 6.78 -0.38
N THR A 82 16.33 5.83 -0.21
CA THR A 82 17.60 6.10 0.46
C THR A 82 18.53 7.05 -0.33
N ASN A 83 18.27 7.24 -1.62
CA ASN A 83 19.09 8.05 -2.52
C ASN A 83 18.58 9.48 -2.66
N ASN A 84 17.37 9.76 -2.22
CA ASN A 84 16.79 11.09 -2.18
C ASN A 84 16.29 11.38 -0.76
N ASN A 85 16.25 12.63 -0.39
CA ASN A 85 15.73 13.06 0.91
C ASN A 85 14.24 13.41 0.85
N THR A 86 13.53 12.91 -0.17
CA THR A 86 12.09 13.12 -0.30
C THR A 86 11.37 12.38 0.80
N GLN A 87 10.73 13.12 1.68
CA GLN A 87 9.98 12.58 2.81
C GLN A 87 8.89 13.52 3.25
N LEU A 88 7.86 12.98 3.86
CA LEU A 88 6.82 13.78 4.51
C LEU A 88 7.40 14.41 5.78
N ASN A 89 7.19 15.72 5.92
CA ASN A 89 7.60 16.44 7.13
C ASN A 89 6.67 16.06 8.30
N THR A 90 7.27 15.75 9.44
CA THR A 90 6.55 15.39 10.67
C THR A 90 5.71 16.51 11.26
N GLY A 91 5.96 17.77 10.88
CA GLY A 91 5.17 18.93 11.28
C GLY A 91 3.75 18.97 10.67
N TYR A 92 3.45 18.18 9.65
CA TYR A 92 2.10 18.14 9.10
C TYR A 92 1.11 17.48 10.04
N LEU A 93 -0.10 18.04 10.08
CA LEU A 93 -1.25 17.37 10.66
C LEU A 93 -1.64 16.20 9.74
N THR A 94 -1.52 14.99 10.26
CA THR A 94 -1.87 13.76 9.55
C THR A 94 -3.19 13.21 10.02
N LEU A 95 -3.74 12.26 9.27
CA LEU A 95 -4.94 11.51 9.66
C LEU A 95 -4.75 10.83 11.03
N GLY A 96 -3.54 10.26 11.29
CA GLY A 96 -3.21 9.67 12.58
C GLY A 96 -3.26 10.67 13.72
N LYS A 97 -2.63 11.85 13.56
CA LYS A 97 -2.67 12.92 14.57
C LYS A 97 -4.08 13.42 14.80
N SER A 98 -4.83 13.69 13.71
CA SER A 98 -6.19 14.21 13.81
C SER A 98 -7.13 13.27 14.57
N LEU A 99 -7.03 11.95 14.32
CA LEU A 99 -7.84 10.98 15.04
C LEU A 99 -7.37 10.77 16.48
N LYS A 100 -6.04 10.84 16.71
CA LYS A 100 -5.49 10.82 18.08
C LYS A 100 -6.00 11.99 18.91
N ASP A 101 -6.04 13.20 18.34
CA ASP A 101 -6.57 14.40 18.99
C ASP A 101 -8.08 14.30 19.28
N LEU A 102 -8.80 13.49 18.48
CA LEU A 102 -10.20 13.15 18.71
C LEU A 102 -10.41 12.00 19.71
N GLY A 103 -9.35 11.52 20.36
CA GLY A 103 -9.42 10.51 21.41
C GLY A 103 -9.29 9.06 20.93
N TYR A 104 -9.00 8.81 19.65
CA TYR A 104 -8.77 7.45 19.16
C TYR A 104 -7.41 6.91 19.60
N TYR A 105 -7.32 5.60 19.79
CA TYR A 105 -6.05 4.90 19.72
C TYR A 105 -5.72 4.64 18.26
N THR A 106 -4.60 5.17 17.78
CA THR A 106 -4.25 5.15 16.35
C THR A 106 -3.05 4.25 16.11
N ALA A 107 -3.21 3.22 15.27
CA ALA A 107 -2.20 2.23 14.96
C ALA A 107 -2.00 2.04 13.46
N TYR A 108 -0.83 1.52 13.08
CA TYR A 108 -0.46 1.30 11.68
C TYR A 108 0.22 -0.06 11.49
N LYS A 109 -0.08 -0.74 10.37
CA LYS A 109 0.57 -1.98 9.94
C LYS A 109 0.95 -1.92 8.46
N GLY A 110 2.14 -2.44 8.13
CA GLY A 110 2.63 -2.56 6.76
C GLY A 110 3.26 -1.31 6.17
N LYS A 111 3.10 -1.10 4.87
CA LYS A 111 3.81 -0.13 4.06
C LYS A 111 3.49 1.32 4.43
N TRP A 112 4.51 2.09 4.82
CA TRP A 112 4.42 3.54 5.01
C TRP A 112 4.87 4.34 3.78
N HIS A 113 6.13 4.19 3.39
CA HIS A 113 6.75 4.75 2.19
C HIS A 113 6.65 6.29 2.09
N LEU A 114 6.74 6.97 3.22
CA LEU A 114 6.76 8.45 3.30
C LEU A 114 7.99 9.00 3.99
N GLN A 115 8.93 8.13 4.36
CA GLN A 115 10.25 8.50 4.85
C GLN A 115 11.33 7.68 4.14
N SER A 116 12.51 8.25 4.01
CA SER A 116 13.68 7.60 3.37
C SER A 116 14.46 6.70 4.34
N LYS A 117 13.84 6.29 5.44
CA LYS A 117 14.45 5.47 6.49
C LYS A 117 13.83 4.09 6.55
N PRO A 118 14.61 3.04 6.90
CA PRO A 118 14.07 1.71 7.11
C PRO A 118 13.03 1.64 8.24
N GLN A 119 13.22 2.47 9.26
CA GLN A 119 12.34 2.56 10.43
C GLN A 119 11.79 3.98 10.54
N PRO A 120 10.60 4.23 9.99
CA PRO A 120 9.94 5.52 10.09
C PRO A 120 9.53 5.83 11.54
N GLN A 121 9.51 7.11 11.85
CA GLN A 121 9.09 7.62 13.15
C GLN A 121 7.56 7.73 13.18
N MET A 122 6.87 6.60 13.25
CA MET A 122 5.41 6.54 13.07
C MET A 122 4.65 7.32 14.14
N GLU A 123 5.18 7.39 15.36
CA GLU A 123 4.60 8.16 16.47
C GLU A 123 4.54 9.65 16.15
N GLU A 124 5.53 10.18 15.42
CA GLU A 124 5.54 11.57 14.97
C GLU A 124 4.48 11.88 13.91
N PHE A 125 3.95 10.84 13.26
CA PHE A 125 2.81 10.93 12.35
C PHE A 125 1.48 10.56 13.02
N GLY A 126 1.51 10.29 14.34
CA GLY A 126 0.33 9.98 15.14
C GLY A 126 -0.07 8.52 15.10
N PHE A 127 0.81 7.59 14.73
CA PHE A 127 0.53 6.16 14.70
C PHE A 127 1.43 5.37 15.66
N ALA A 128 0.83 4.44 16.37
CA ALA A 128 1.50 3.47 17.24
C ALA A 128 1.57 2.09 16.57
N ASP A 129 2.22 1.15 17.26
CA ASP A 129 2.23 -0.29 16.97
C ASP A 129 2.74 -0.67 15.57
N TRP A 130 3.59 0.16 14.99
CA TRP A 130 4.24 -0.18 13.75
C TRP A 130 5.59 -0.87 14.04
N PHE A 131 5.81 -2.00 13.37
CA PHE A 131 7.05 -2.77 13.49
C PHE A 131 7.55 -3.18 12.09
N GLY A 132 8.84 -3.38 11.98
CA GLY A 132 9.45 -3.92 10.79
C GLY A 132 10.45 -2.99 10.11
N ASN A 133 10.57 -3.15 8.80
CA ASN A 133 11.47 -2.37 7.96
C ASN A 133 10.70 -1.89 6.73
N ASP A 134 10.45 -0.59 6.64
CA ASP A 134 9.63 0.00 5.57
C ASP A 134 10.24 -0.23 4.18
N MET A 135 11.57 -0.35 4.06
CA MET A 135 12.21 -0.64 2.77
C MET A 135 11.76 -1.97 2.16
N PHE A 136 11.36 -2.95 2.97
CA PHE A 136 10.84 -4.22 2.47
C PHE A 136 9.45 -4.06 1.84
N PHE A 137 8.73 -3.03 2.23
CA PHE A 137 7.36 -2.74 1.78
C PHE A 137 7.31 -1.76 0.60
N TRP A 138 8.44 -1.26 0.10
CA TRP A 138 8.46 -0.28 -0.99
C TRP A 138 8.03 -0.83 -2.36
N GLY A 139 7.63 -2.10 -2.42
CA GLY A 139 7.15 -2.72 -3.65
C GLY A 139 8.28 -3.18 -4.55
N LEU A 140 9.28 -3.82 -3.97
CA LEU A 140 10.31 -4.55 -4.70
C LEU A 140 9.76 -5.89 -5.20
N PRO A 141 10.40 -6.54 -6.18
CA PRO A 141 9.94 -7.83 -6.66
C PRO A 141 9.62 -8.81 -5.54
N ASN A 142 8.44 -9.41 -5.56
CA ASN A 142 7.91 -10.36 -4.57
C ASN A 142 7.71 -9.82 -3.14
N SER A 143 7.84 -8.51 -2.92
CA SER A 143 7.63 -7.92 -1.59
C SER A 143 6.23 -8.20 -1.05
N GLY A 144 5.21 -8.04 -1.89
CA GLY A 144 3.84 -8.29 -1.45
C GLY A 144 3.56 -9.76 -1.20
N THR A 145 4.08 -10.65 -2.04
CA THR A 145 3.93 -12.10 -1.86
C THR A 145 4.56 -12.57 -0.54
N GLU A 146 5.66 -11.97 -0.13
CA GLU A 146 6.36 -12.35 1.09
C GLU A 146 5.80 -11.66 2.33
N TYR A 147 5.54 -10.34 2.24
CA TYR A 147 5.23 -9.54 3.42
C TYR A 147 3.74 -9.34 3.68
N ASP A 148 2.86 -9.39 2.67
CA ASP A 148 1.42 -9.24 2.88
C ASP A 148 0.83 -10.30 3.83
N PRO A 149 1.28 -11.58 3.80
CA PRO A 149 0.87 -12.56 4.81
C PRO A 149 1.28 -12.18 6.25
N LEU A 150 2.43 -11.53 6.42
CA LEU A 150 2.90 -11.06 7.73
C LEU A 150 2.09 -9.84 8.18
N ILE A 151 1.87 -8.87 7.29
CA ILE A 151 1.02 -7.70 7.55
C ILE A 151 -0.40 -8.15 7.95
N TYR A 152 -0.96 -9.13 7.22
CA TYR A 152 -2.25 -9.72 7.58
C TYR A 152 -2.24 -10.32 8.97
N LYS A 153 -1.24 -11.15 9.29
CA LYS A 153 -1.12 -11.82 10.60
C LYS A 153 -1.05 -10.80 11.73
N GLU A 154 -0.22 -9.78 11.60
CA GLU A 154 -0.09 -8.70 12.57
C GLU A 154 -1.39 -7.90 12.73
N THR A 155 -2.05 -7.58 11.62
CA THR A 155 -3.34 -6.88 11.60
C THR A 155 -4.42 -7.71 12.31
N TYR A 156 -4.51 -9.00 11.97
CA TYR A 156 -5.49 -9.89 12.57
C TYR A 156 -5.27 -10.05 14.07
N GLN A 157 -4.02 -10.25 14.49
CA GLN A 157 -3.69 -10.37 15.92
C GLN A 157 -3.98 -9.07 16.67
N TRP A 158 -3.66 -7.93 16.07
CA TRP A 158 -3.96 -6.64 16.65
C TRP A 158 -5.47 -6.44 16.83
N LEU A 159 -6.26 -6.69 15.80
CA LEU A 159 -7.73 -6.61 15.86
C LEU A 159 -8.32 -7.52 16.94
N LYS A 160 -7.79 -8.74 17.04
CA LYS A 160 -8.22 -9.69 18.08
C LYS A 160 -7.94 -9.17 19.48
N ASN A 161 -6.78 -8.58 19.69
CA ASN A 161 -6.37 -8.06 21.00
C ASN A 161 -7.16 -6.81 21.40
N HIS A 162 -7.62 -6.00 20.44
CA HIS A 162 -8.31 -4.73 20.68
C HIS A 162 -9.83 -4.80 20.43
N SER A 163 -10.38 -6.00 20.18
CA SER A 163 -11.79 -6.20 19.87
C SER A 163 -12.76 -5.76 20.97
N HIS A 164 -12.28 -5.72 22.22
CA HIS A 164 -13.07 -5.38 23.41
C HIS A 164 -12.63 -4.08 24.08
N ASP A 165 -11.75 -3.30 23.43
CA ASP A 165 -11.30 -2.05 23.99
C ASP A 165 -12.47 -1.05 24.07
N LYS A 166 -12.59 -0.39 25.22
CA LYS A 166 -13.57 0.68 25.39
C LYS A 166 -13.20 1.94 24.64
N LYS A 167 -11.88 2.19 24.49
CA LYS A 167 -11.38 3.33 23.72
C LYS A 167 -11.55 3.07 22.23
N PRO A 168 -12.15 3.97 21.45
CA PRO A 168 -12.25 3.80 20.02
C PRO A 168 -10.86 3.77 19.39
N TRP A 169 -10.69 2.93 18.39
CA TRP A 169 -9.40 2.81 17.68
C TRP A 169 -9.54 3.10 16.19
N PHE A 170 -8.44 3.56 15.63
CA PHE A 170 -8.20 3.68 14.20
C PHE A 170 -6.98 2.83 13.85
N LEU A 171 -7.18 1.81 13.04
CA LEU A 171 -6.11 0.99 12.48
C LEU A 171 -5.99 1.23 10.99
N CYS A 172 -4.81 1.62 10.54
CA CYS A 172 -4.47 1.60 9.12
C CYS A 172 -3.65 0.34 8.81
N THR A 173 -4.13 -0.46 7.87
CA THR A 173 -3.40 -1.62 7.33
C THR A 173 -3.10 -1.38 5.88
N SER A 174 -1.82 -1.37 5.53
CA SER A 174 -1.36 -1.06 4.19
C SER A 174 -0.55 -2.22 3.60
N PHE A 175 -1.17 -2.91 2.65
CA PHE A 175 -0.57 -4.01 1.91
C PHE A 175 0.34 -3.50 0.79
N VAL A 176 1.24 -4.37 0.32
CA VAL A 176 2.12 -4.10 -0.82
C VAL A 176 1.44 -4.45 -2.13
N ASN A 177 0.75 -5.59 -2.20
CA ASN A 177 0.07 -6.00 -3.43
C ASN A 177 -1.19 -5.15 -3.73
N PRO A 178 -1.55 -5.02 -5.02
CA PRO A 178 -1.02 -5.72 -6.21
C PRO A 178 0.24 -5.09 -6.86
N HIS A 179 1.03 -4.29 -6.15
CA HIS A 179 2.23 -3.62 -6.69
C HIS A 179 3.23 -4.58 -7.38
N ASP A 180 3.35 -5.83 -6.89
CA ASP A 180 4.27 -6.82 -7.46
C ASP A 180 4.01 -7.12 -8.95
N ILE A 181 2.81 -6.83 -9.45
CA ILE A 181 2.46 -7.05 -10.87
C ILE A 181 3.37 -6.26 -11.83
N MET A 182 3.92 -5.13 -11.41
CA MET A 182 4.86 -4.37 -12.23
C MET A 182 6.15 -5.14 -12.55
N TRP A 183 6.46 -6.15 -11.74
CA TRP A 183 7.67 -6.96 -11.86
C TRP A 183 7.46 -8.29 -12.60
N PHE A 184 6.22 -8.61 -13.01
CA PHE A 184 5.89 -9.89 -13.64
C PHE A 184 6.78 -10.24 -14.85
N PRO A 185 7.27 -9.28 -15.68
CA PRO A 185 8.08 -9.63 -16.85
C PRO A 185 9.52 -9.99 -16.50
N VAL A 186 9.97 -9.74 -15.25
CA VAL A 186 11.37 -9.92 -14.86
C VAL A 186 11.85 -11.36 -15.02
N ASP A 187 10.96 -12.34 -14.87
CA ASP A 187 11.26 -13.77 -15.02
C ASP A 187 10.93 -14.30 -16.43
N GLN A 188 10.47 -13.47 -17.35
CA GLN A 188 10.09 -13.87 -18.69
C GLN A 188 11.29 -13.86 -19.64
N LYS A 189 11.51 -14.97 -20.38
CA LYS A 189 12.62 -15.10 -21.34
C LYS A 189 12.65 -14.00 -22.40
N TRP A 190 11.46 -13.57 -22.86
CA TRP A 190 11.35 -12.49 -23.85
C TRP A 190 11.81 -11.14 -23.30
N PHE A 191 11.52 -10.87 -22.01
CA PHE A 191 11.94 -9.64 -21.33
C PHE A 191 13.47 -9.59 -21.19
N TRP A 192 14.11 -10.71 -20.85
CA TRP A 192 15.57 -10.81 -20.75
C TRP A 192 16.28 -10.49 -22.06
N LYS A 193 15.68 -10.92 -23.20
CA LYS A 193 16.22 -10.61 -24.52
C LYS A 193 16.14 -9.14 -24.86
N LYS A 194 15.06 -8.46 -24.47
CA LYS A 194 14.84 -7.03 -24.76
C LYS A 194 15.52 -6.08 -23.77
N SER A 195 15.74 -6.49 -22.55
CA SER A 195 16.27 -5.65 -21.48
C SER A 195 17.27 -6.39 -20.58
N PRO A 196 18.40 -6.87 -21.14
CA PRO A 196 19.32 -7.74 -20.44
C PRO A 196 19.97 -7.04 -19.22
N GLU A 197 20.30 -5.76 -19.33
CA GLU A 197 20.92 -5.01 -18.23
C GLU A 197 19.98 -4.81 -17.05
N TYR A 198 18.72 -4.45 -17.33
CA TYR A 198 17.71 -4.30 -16.30
C TYR A 198 17.45 -5.63 -15.58
N THR A 199 17.32 -6.71 -16.33
CA THR A 199 17.13 -8.07 -15.81
C THR A 199 18.31 -8.49 -14.94
N LYS A 200 19.54 -8.26 -15.39
CA LYS A 200 20.76 -8.55 -14.63
C LYS A 200 20.80 -7.80 -13.31
N LYS A 201 20.50 -6.50 -13.32
CA LYS A 201 20.46 -5.64 -12.13
C LYS A 201 19.39 -6.12 -11.14
N THR A 202 18.20 -6.44 -11.62
CA THR A 202 17.08 -6.90 -10.77
C THR A 202 17.37 -8.28 -10.17
N ARG A 203 17.88 -9.24 -10.96
CA ARG A 203 18.30 -10.55 -10.46
C ARG A 203 19.41 -10.43 -9.43
N LEU A 204 20.44 -9.63 -9.70
CA LEU A 204 21.54 -9.42 -8.76
C LEU A 204 21.03 -8.81 -7.44
N ASN A 205 20.04 -7.94 -7.49
CA ASN A 205 19.43 -7.37 -6.29
C ASN A 205 18.61 -8.41 -5.51
N LEU A 206 17.90 -9.29 -6.19
CA LEU A 206 17.19 -10.42 -5.58
C LEU A 206 18.17 -11.40 -4.92
N GLU A 207 19.25 -11.77 -5.63
CA GLU A 207 20.29 -12.66 -5.10
C GLU A 207 21.04 -12.05 -3.91
N LYS A 208 21.44 -10.78 -4.00
CA LYS A 208 22.13 -10.06 -2.90
C LYS A 208 21.27 -9.91 -1.65
N ARG A 209 19.97 -9.86 -1.79
CA ARG A 209 19.05 -9.75 -0.63
C ARG A 209 18.97 -11.03 0.16
N LYS A 210 19.60 -12.14 -0.29
CA LYS A 210 19.54 -13.42 0.41
C LYS A 210 18.16 -13.60 1.05
N TRP A 211 17.16 -13.54 0.20
CA TRP A 211 15.84 -13.95 0.64
C TRP A 211 16.03 -15.38 1.07
N GLY A 212 16.01 -15.68 2.37
CA GLY A 212 16.47 -16.91 2.99
C GLY A 212 15.78 -18.20 2.54
N ARG A 213 15.31 -18.24 1.32
CA ARG A 213 14.75 -19.39 0.65
C ARG A 213 15.67 -19.82 -0.50
N LYS A 214 16.43 -20.84 -0.23
CA LYS A 214 17.11 -21.70 -1.19
C LYS A 214 16.14 -22.40 -2.14
N ASN A 215 14.94 -21.97 -2.39
CA ASN A 215 13.99 -22.70 -3.19
C ASN A 215 13.22 -21.76 -4.10
N ASN A 216 13.45 -22.02 -5.36
CA ASN A 216 12.49 -21.91 -6.45
C ASN A 216 11.48 -20.77 -6.24
N LEU A 217 11.87 -19.58 -6.70
CA LEU A 217 10.87 -18.79 -7.37
C LEU A 217 10.15 -19.78 -8.30
N PRO A 218 8.87 -20.08 -8.11
CA PRO A 218 8.19 -20.92 -9.07
C PRO A 218 8.49 -20.27 -10.41
N GLY A 219 9.18 -20.99 -11.27
CA GLY A 219 9.38 -20.56 -12.64
C GLY A 219 7.98 -20.39 -13.18
N PHE A 220 7.50 -19.16 -13.22
CA PHE A 220 6.28 -18.85 -13.93
C PHE A 220 6.61 -18.95 -15.40
N ASP A 221 6.67 -20.18 -15.91
CA ASP A 221 6.39 -20.45 -17.31
C ASP A 221 4.89 -20.14 -17.51
N LEU A 222 4.53 -18.90 -17.27
CA LEU A 222 3.22 -18.42 -17.63
C LEU A 222 3.20 -18.33 -19.14
N ASN A 223 2.56 -19.29 -19.77
CA ASN A 223 1.79 -18.96 -20.97
C ASN A 223 0.94 -17.78 -20.56
N ILE A 224 1.34 -16.57 -20.97
CA ILE A 224 0.62 -15.34 -20.62
C ILE A 224 -0.83 -15.59 -21.06
N PRO A 225 -1.79 -15.71 -20.14
CA PRO A 225 -3.16 -15.95 -20.55
C PRO A 225 -3.57 -14.86 -21.52
N GLU A 226 -4.39 -15.20 -22.52
CA GLU A 226 -4.79 -14.27 -23.59
C GLU A 226 -5.33 -12.93 -23.06
N TYR A 227 -6.00 -12.94 -21.91
CA TYR A 227 -6.50 -11.73 -21.26
C TYR A 227 -5.40 -10.77 -20.74
N LEU A 228 -4.20 -11.27 -20.43
CA LEU A 228 -3.06 -10.43 -20.05
C LEU A 228 -2.34 -9.85 -21.28
N SER A 229 -2.59 -10.40 -22.46
CA SER A 229 -2.06 -9.86 -23.72
C SER A 229 -2.84 -8.64 -24.21
N LYS A 230 -4.04 -8.42 -23.71
CA LYS A 230 -4.87 -7.26 -24.04
C LYS A 230 -4.48 -6.08 -23.17
N LEU A 231 -4.21 -4.95 -23.82
CA LEU A 231 -3.97 -3.69 -23.10
C LEU A 231 -5.23 -3.28 -22.33
N PRO A 232 -5.09 -2.68 -21.14
CA PRO A 232 -6.24 -2.17 -20.40
C PRO A 232 -7.08 -1.21 -21.26
N VAL A 233 -8.39 -1.20 -21.05
CA VAL A 233 -9.33 -0.35 -21.81
C VAL A 233 -8.91 1.13 -21.80
N ASN A 234 -8.38 1.60 -20.69
CA ASN A 234 -7.91 2.98 -20.53
C ASN A 234 -6.48 3.24 -21.05
N PHE A 235 -5.81 2.24 -21.63
CA PHE A 235 -4.46 2.44 -22.16
C PHE A 235 -4.43 3.41 -23.36
N TYR A 236 -5.49 3.46 -24.13
CA TYR A 236 -5.61 4.30 -25.32
C TYR A 236 -6.17 5.69 -25.04
N ASP A 237 -6.75 5.92 -23.86
CA ASP A 237 -7.39 7.21 -23.54
C ASP A 237 -6.40 8.37 -23.45
N ASP A 238 -5.14 8.09 -23.09
CA ASP A 238 -4.09 9.12 -22.94
C ASP A 238 -3.30 9.39 -24.23
N LEU A 239 -3.47 8.58 -25.28
CA LEU A 239 -2.73 8.76 -26.54
C LEU A 239 -3.43 9.72 -27.52
N ASN A 240 -4.66 10.13 -27.25
CA ASN A 240 -5.48 10.97 -28.13
C ASN A 240 -5.96 12.28 -27.47
N LYS A 241 -5.42 12.61 -26.33
CA LYS A 241 -5.62 13.88 -25.61
C LYS A 241 -4.29 14.59 -25.48
#